data_ae4edb5b26ed6dc9f0727080b9c381b1
#
_entry.id   ae4edb5b26ed6dc9f0727080b9c381b1
#
_cell.length_a   1.000
_cell.length_b   1.000
_cell.length_c   1.000
_cell.angle_alpha   90.00
_cell.angle_beta   90.00
_cell.angle_gamma   90.00
#
_symmetry.space_group_name_H-M   'P 1'
#
loop_
_entity.id
_entity.type
_entity.pdbx_description
1 polymer ?
#
loop_
_entity_poly.entity_id
_entity_poly.type
_entity_poly.pdbx_seq_one_letter_code
_entity_poly.pdbx_strand_id
1 'polypeptide(L)'
;KAFVDGRMIAEYTGVLSEKNLRMFVDRIMPKTGGLLLAKGKSLLLLGEYAEAEEALERFIIESHGEPAGILAYARALLFQGKAAPALDILRHFPVSAESEAAALLRPLAEAYLMPDLDRLILEDSLENAFRNAIRMAKRGKILIALDGLLGILKKDKHFRGDQVRAVYLGLLELLSDDYPEVRQYRSDLSSALF
;
A
#
# COMPACT_ATOMS: atom_id res chain seq x y z
N LYS A 1 23.51 -11.79 25.72
CA LYS A 1 22.30 -12.16 24.98
C LYS A 1 21.33 -11.01 25.00
N ALA A 2 20.73 -10.68 23.88
CA ALA A 2 19.69 -9.67 23.75
C ALA A 2 18.39 -10.35 23.29
N PHE A 3 17.27 -9.96 23.90
CA PHE A 3 15.94 -10.51 23.62
C PHE A 3 14.98 -9.37 23.28
N VAL A 4 14.11 -9.59 22.29
CA VAL A 4 12.95 -8.75 21.95
C VAL A 4 11.74 -9.66 21.83
N ASP A 5 10.65 -9.33 22.52
CA ASP A 5 9.40 -10.10 22.55
C ASP A 5 9.60 -11.61 22.83
N GLY A 6 10.53 -11.92 23.77
CA GLY A 6 10.86 -13.29 24.17
C GLY A 6 11.73 -14.07 23.17
N ARG A 7 12.14 -13.48 22.07
CA ARG A 7 13.03 -14.08 21.07
C ARG A 7 14.45 -13.51 21.20
N MET A 8 15.45 -14.40 21.17
CA MET A 8 16.84 -13.99 21.18
C MET A 8 17.21 -13.39 19.81
N ILE A 9 17.57 -12.10 19.80
CA ILE A 9 17.91 -11.34 18.57
C ILE A 9 19.42 -11.23 18.35
N ALA A 10 20.21 -11.31 19.41
CA ALA A 10 21.67 -11.28 19.31
C ALA A 10 22.33 -11.94 20.51
N GLU A 11 23.51 -12.52 20.28
CA GLU A 11 24.38 -13.06 21.31
C GLU A 11 25.80 -12.54 21.11
N TYR A 12 26.48 -12.23 22.21
CA TYR A 12 27.89 -11.95 22.22
C TYR A 12 28.56 -12.80 23.30
N THR A 13 29.68 -13.44 22.95
CA THR A 13 30.49 -14.25 23.85
C THR A 13 31.82 -13.54 24.10
N GLY A 14 32.19 -13.35 25.35
CA GLY A 14 33.45 -12.73 25.79
C GLY A 14 33.23 -11.43 26.55
N VAL A 15 34.36 -10.79 26.94
CA VAL A 15 34.38 -9.49 27.63
C VAL A 15 34.29 -8.37 26.61
N LEU A 16 33.24 -7.54 26.73
CA LEU A 16 33.04 -6.35 25.87
C LEU A 16 33.77 -5.15 26.51
N SER A 17 34.58 -4.46 25.71
CA SER A 17 34.98 -3.10 26.06
C SER A 17 33.75 -2.19 26.00
N GLU A 18 33.75 -1.08 26.73
CA GLU A 18 32.63 -0.11 26.71
C GLU A 18 32.26 0.33 25.29
N LYS A 19 33.26 0.55 24.44
CA LYS A 19 33.06 0.90 23.03
C LYS A 19 32.31 -0.20 22.26
N ASN A 20 32.74 -1.45 22.45
CA ASN A 20 32.10 -2.59 21.75
C ASN A 20 30.71 -2.89 22.33
N LEU A 21 30.49 -2.65 23.62
CA LEU A 21 29.16 -2.74 24.22
C LEU A 21 28.20 -1.71 23.64
N ARG A 22 28.64 -0.45 23.51
CA ARG A 22 27.85 0.60 22.87
C ARG A 22 27.49 0.23 21.41
N MET A 23 28.49 -0.17 20.62
CA MET A 23 28.25 -0.60 19.23
C MET A 23 27.33 -1.82 19.14
N PHE A 24 27.41 -2.75 20.10
CA PHE A 24 26.49 -3.90 20.16
C PHE A 24 25.08 -3.45 20.51
N VAL A 25 24.90 -2.58 21.50
CA VAL A 25 23.59 -2.02 21.88
C VAL A 25 23.00 -1.20 20.75
N ASP A 26 23.76 -0.32 20.10
CA ASP A 26 23.29 0.49 18.96
C ASP A 26 22.84 -0.38 17.77
N ARG A 27 23.42 -1.57 17.61
CA ARG A 27 23.06 -2.52 16.56
C ARG A 27 21.77 -3.30 16.86
N ILE A 28 21.46 -3.51 18.15
CA ILE A 28 20.29 -4.28 18.59
C ILE A 28 19.13 -3.41 19.09
N MET A 29 19.41 -2.14 19.42
CA MET A 29 18.33 -1.20 19.72
C MET A 29 17.45 -1.03 18.46
N PRO A 30 16.13 -1.16 18.60
CA PRO A 30 15.24 -0.73 17.51
C PRO A 30 15.62 0.73 17.23
N LYS A 31 16.12 0.99 16.03
CA LYS A 31 16.27 2.37 15.58
C LYS A 31 14.90 3.02 15.74
N THR A 32 14.86 4.24 16.26
CA THR A 32 13.61 5.03 16.44
C THR A 32 12.73 4.94 15.20
N GLY A 33 13.34 4.84 14.03
CA GLY A 33 12.68 4.56 12.76
C GLY A 33 11.85 3.29 12.72
N GLY A 34 12.28 2.18 13.34
CA GLY A 34 11.48 0.94 13.35
C GLY A 34 10.14 1.08 14.06
N LEU A 35 10.10 1.87 15.13
CA LEU A 35 8.86 2.17 15.87
C LEU A 35 7.93 3.07 15.06
N LEU A 36 8.45 4.05 14.32
CA LEU A 36 7.66 4.93 13.46
C LEU A 36 7.05 4.16 12.30
N LEU A 37 7.78 3.26 11.66
CA LEU A 37 7.26 2.40 10.61
C LEU A 37 6.16 1.48 11.13
N ALA A 38 6.38 0.83 12.28
CA ALA A 38 5.39 -0.03 12.91
C ALA A 38 4.13 0.76 13.29
N LYS A 39 4.30 1.96 13.87
CA LYS A 39 3.20 2.88 14.18
C LYS A 39 2.42 3.26 12.93
N GLY A 40 3.10 3.69 11.87
CA GLY A 40 2.45 4.07 10.61
C GLY A 40 1.65 2.93 10.00
N LYS A 41 2.20 1.70 9.97
CA LYS A 41 1.49 0.50 9.49
C LYS A 41 0.26 0.17 10.37
N SER A 42 0.38 0.28 11.68
CA SER A 42 -0.76 0.07 12.60
C SER A 42 -1.87 1.09 12.38
N LEU A 43 -1.52 2.36 12.16
CA LEU A 43 -2.48 3.42 11.88
C LEU A 43 -3.20 3.20 10.54
N LEU A 44 -2.50 2.67 9.51
CA LEU A 44 -3.13 2.28 8.25
C LEU A 44 -4.20 1.20 8.47
N LEU A 45 -3.92 0.18 9.27
CA LEU A 45 -4.88 -0.89 9.60
C LEU A 45 -6.08 -0.38 10.41
N LEU A 46 -5.89 0.64 11.24
CA LEU A 46 -6.95 1.28 12.02
C LEU A 46 -7.78 2.28 11.19
N GLY A 47 -7.37 2.60 9.96
CA GLY A 47 -8.03 3.60 9.13
C GLY A 47 -7.66 5.05 9.46
N GLU A 48 -6.70 5.27 10.33
CA GLU A 48 -6.20 6.58 10.75
C GLU A 48 -5.13 7.07 9.75
N TYR A 49 -5.59 7.36 8.52
CA TYR A 49 -4.69 7.57 7.38
C TYR A 49 -3.88 8.87 7.45
N ALA A 50 -4.42 9.92 8.08
CA ALA A 50 -3.72 11.19 8.24
C ALA A 50 -2.57 11.07 9.24
N GLU A 51 -2.82 10.41 10.36
CA GLU A 51 -1.82 10.12 11.40
C GLU A 51 -0.76 9.12 10.88
N ALA A 52 -1.19 8.16 10.04
CA ALA A 52 -0.27 7.25 9.37
C ALA A 52 0.68 8.02 8.44
N GLU A 53 0.15 8.94 7.64
CA GLU A 53 0.93 9.81 6.74
C GLU A 53 2.00 10.56 7.52
N GLU A 54 1.65 11.23 8.62
CA GLU A 54 2.60 11.99 9.45
C GLU A 54 3.69 11.09 10.04
N ALA A 55 3.33 9.93 10.59
CA ALA A 55 4.28 9.01 11.18
C ALA A 55 5.24 8.43 10.13
N LEU A 56 4.74 8.12 8.94
CA LEU A 56 5.52 7.56 7.85
C LEU A 56 6.42 8.59 7.17
N GLU A 57 5.98 9.84 7.04
CA GLU A 57 6.82 10.94 6.58
C GLU A 57 8.03 11.15 7.48
N ARG A 58 7.82 11.19 8.79
CA ARG A 58 8.92 11.25 9.78
C ARG A 58 9.85 10.06 9.66
N PHE A 59 9.29 8.85 9.50
CA PHE A 59 10.10 7.65 9.29
C PHE A 59 11.00 7.77 8.05
N ILE A 60 10.46 8.22 6.91
CA ILE A 60 11.22 8.36 5.66
C ILE A 60 12.40 9.32 5.86
N ILE A 61 12.19 10.44 6.56
CA ILE A 61 13.24 11.40 6.87
C ILE A 61 14.33 10.76 7.75
N GLU A 62 13.93 10.08 8.84
CA GLU A 62 14.86 9.47 9.79
C GLU A 62 15.61 8.26 9.21
N SER A 63 14.97 7.50 8.33
CA SER A 63 15.54 6.31 7.68
C SER A 63 16.29 6.60 6.38
N HIS A 64 16.41 7.89 5.97
CA HIS A 64 17.01 8.30 4.71
C HIS A 64 16.36 7.63 3.48
N GLY A 65 15.05 7.47 3.50
CA GLY A 65 14.29 6.97 2.36
C GLY A 65 14.21 5.44 2.28
N GLU A 66 14.07 4.75 3.41
CA GLU A 66 13.87 3.29 3.40
C GLU A 66 12.61 2.89 2.60
N PRO A 67 12.73 1.98 1.59
CA PRO A 67 11.65 1.65 0.66
C PRO A 67 10.35 1.18 1.31
N ALA A 68 10.45 0.39 2.40
CA ALA A 68 9.26 -0.07 3.14
C ALA A 68 8.41 1.09 3.70
N GLY A 69 9.07 2.18 4.14
CA GLY A 69 8.38 3.39 4.58
C GLY A 69 7.78 4.17 3.43
N ILE A 70 8.50 4.29 2.32
CA ILE A 70 8.02 4.97 1.12
C ILE A 70 6.76 4.28 0.58
N LEU A 71 6.74 2.94 0.53
CA LEU A 71 5.57 2.18 0.10
C LEU A 71 4.37 2.39 1.04
N ALA A 72 4.59 2.30 2.35
CA ALA A 72 3.54 2.53 3.34
C ALA A 72 2.99 3.97 3.27
N TYR A 73 3.85 4.95 3.05
CA TYR A 73 3.46 6.35 2.85
C TYR A 73 2.62 6.54 1.59
N ALA A 74 3.01 5.93 0.47
CA ALA A 74 2.22 5.95 -0.76
C ALA A 74 0.82 5.33 -0.55
N ARG A 75 0.71 4.26 0.23
CA ARG A 75 -0.58 3.68 0.63
C ARG A 75 -1.42 4.66 1.47
N ALA A 76 -0.82 5.33 2.45
CA ALA A 76 -1.52 6.34 3.26
C ALA A 76 -2.11 7.47 2.40
N LEU A 77 -1.36 7.93 1.41
CA LEU A 77 -1.81 8.94 0.45
C LEU A 77 -2.97 8.43 -0.42
N LEU A 78 -2.89 7.18 -0.93
CA LEU A 78 -3.94 6.60 -1.77
C LEU A 78 -5.23 6.37 -1.00
N PHE A 79 -5.20 5.92 0.24
CA PHE A 79 -6.38 5.80 1.09
C PHE A 79 -7.10 7.13 1.31
N GLN A 80 -6.36 8.24 1.32
CA GLN A 80 -6.89 9.59 1.43
C GLN A 80 -7.30 10.20 0.06
N GLY A 81 -7.13 9.46 -1.05
CA GLY A 81 -7.38 9.97 -2.39
C GLY A 81 -6.34 10.99 -2.89
N LYS A 82 -5.22 11.16 -2.19
CA LYS A 82 -4.10 12.03 -2.57
C LYS A 82 -3.25 11.40 -3.68
N ALA A 83 -3.84 11.24 -4.87
CA ALA A 83 -3.26 10.46 -5.93
C ALA A 83 -2.03 11.09 -6.59
N ALA A 84 -1.99 12.43 -6.73
CA ALA A 84 -0.87 13.09 -7.40
C ALA A 84 0.47 12.89 -6.67
N PRO A 85 0.60 13.19 -5.37
CA PRO A 85 1.83 12.90 -4.65
C PRO A 85 2.12 11.39 -4.56
N ALA A 86 1.09 10.53 -4.43
CA ALA A 86 1.30 9.09 -4.43
C ALA A 86 1.90 8.60 -5.75
N LEU A 87 1.38 9.07 -6.90
CA LEU A 87 1.87 8.70 -8.22
C LEU A 87 3.30 9.16 -8.46
N ASP A 88 3.64 10.36 -8.01
CA ASP A 88 5.02 10.87 -8.13
C ASP A 88 6.01 9.97 -7.37
N ILE A 89 5.71 9.61 -6.13
CA ILE A 89 6.50 8.69 -5.32
C ILE A 89 6.62 7.31 -6.00
N LEU A 90 5.50 6.75 -6.48
CA LEU A 90 5.46 5.44 -7.10
C LEU A 90 6.22 5.39 -8.45
N ARG A 91 6.31 6.49 -9.18
CA ARG A 91 7.09 6.59 -10.43
C ARG A 91 8.60 6.61 -10.18
N HIS A 92 9.02 7.21 -9.07
CA HIS A 92 10.42 7.34 -8.70
C HIS A 92 10.82 6.35 -7.59
N PHE A 93 10.05 5.27 -7.44
CA PHE A 93 10.27 4.29 -6.38
C PHE A 93 11.63 3.60 -6.52
N PRO A 94 12.43 3.50 -5.44
CA PRO A 94 13.75 2.89 -5.49
C PRO A 94 13.68 1.39 -5.77
N VAL A 95 14.69 0.84 -6.45
CA VAL A 95 14.80 -0.61 -6.70
C VAL A 95 15.03 -1.33 -5.37
N SER A 96 14.08 -2.19 -4.99
CA SER A 96 14.05 -2.90 -3.70
C SER A 96 13.11 -4.10 -3.75
N ALA A 97 12.96 -4.80 -2.65
CA ALA A 97 11.98 -5.88 -2.50
C ALA A 97 10.53 -5.37 -2.68
N GLU A 98 10.26 -4.10 -2.40
CA GLU A 98 8.94 -3.48 -2.48
C GLU A 98 8.58 -2.95 -3.88
N SER A 99 9.48 -3.05 -4.85
CA SER A 99 9.29 -2.49 -6.20
C SER A 99 8.08 -3.07 -6.93
N GLU A 100 7.79 -4.36 -6.74
CA GLU A 100 6.63 -5.02 -7.35
C GLU A 100 5.33 -4.46 -6.77
N ALA A 101 5.23 -4.34 -5.44
CA ALA A 101 4.08 -3.75 -4.76
C ALA A 101 3.86 -2.30 -5.19
N ALA A 102 4.93 -1.51 -5.28
CA ALA A 102 4.86 -0.13 -5.78
C ALA A 102 4.37 -0.07 -7.24
N ALA A 103 4.79 -1.01 -8.09
CA ALA A 103 4.33 -1.10 -9.47
C ALA A 103 2.83 -1.43 -9.58
N LEU A 104 2.32 -2.30 -8.70
CA LEU A 104 0.88 -2.64 -8.64
C LEU A 104 0.01 -1.46 -8.22
N LEU A 105 0.50 -0.54 -7.40
CA LEU A 105 -0.25 0.64 -6.96
C LEU A 105 -0.35 1.75 -8.02
N ARG A 106 0.56 1.81 -9.00
CA ARG A 106 0.57 2.88 -10.02
C ARG A 106 -0.72 2.99 -10.84
N PRO A 107 -1.29 1.91 -11.39
CA PRO A 107 -2.54 2.01 -12.16
C PRO A 107 -3.71 2.56 -11.35
N LEU A 108 -3.76 2.29 -10.05
CA LEU A 108 -4.77 2.84 -9.14
C LEU A 108 -4.59 4.35 -8.97
N ALA A 109 -3.34 4.80 -8.72
CA ALA A 109 -3.03 6.23 -8.61
C ALA A 109 -3.37 6.99 -9.92
N GLU A 110 -3.07 6.41 -11.08
CA GLU A 110 -3.41 6.97 -12.39
C GLU A 110 -4.93 7.02 -12.60
N ALA A 111 -5.66 5.98 -12.21
CA ALA A 111 -7.11 5.96 -12.29
C ALA A 111 -7.77 7.04 -11.42
N TYR A 112 -7.23 7.34 -10.25
CA TYR A 112 -7.72 8.44 -9.39
C TYR A 112 -7.53 9.83 -10.01
N LEU A 113 -6.61 9.98 -10.95
CA LEU A 113 -6.30 11.23 -11.66
C LEU A 113 -7.02 11.34 -13.00
N MET A 114 -7.88 10.38 -13.36
CA MET A 114 -8.62 10.43 -14.60
C MET A 114 -9.44 11.74 -14.70
N PRO A 115 -9.36 12.43 -15.85
CA PRO A 115 -10.17 13.61 -16.09
C PRO A 115 -11.67 13.24 -16.13
N ASP A 116 -12.51 14.18 -15.74
CA ASP A 116 -13.97 14.03 -15.77
C ASP A 116 -14.52 12.77 -15.06
N LEU A 117 -13.83 12.32 -13.99
CA LEU A 117 -14.22 11.13 -13.26
C LEU A 117 -15.69 11.19 -12.79
N ASP A 118 -16.18 12.37 -12.48
CA ASP A 118 -17.56 12.61 -12.02
C ASP A 118 -18.59 12.78 -13.16
N ARG A 119 -18.14 12.80 -14.42
CA ARG A 119 -19.03 12.94 -15.58
C ARG A 119 -19.69 11.61 -15.90
N LEU A 120 -21.02 11.60 -16.02
CA LEU A 120 -21.79 10.47 -16.52
C LEU A 120 -21.68 10.41 -18.06
N ILE A 121 -21.48 9.20 -18.58
CA ILE A 121 -21.51 8.92 -20.02
C ILE A 121 -22.81 8.15 -20.29
N LEU A 122 -23.75 8.81 -20.97
CA LEU A 122 -25.13 8.30 -21.10
C LEU A 122 -25.24 6.99 -21.90
N GLU A 123 -24.26 6.65 -22.73
CA GLU A 123 -24.34 5.52 -23.66
C GLU A 123 -23.52 4.29 -23.25
N ASP A 124 -22.65 4.39 -22.23
CA ASP A 124 -21.79 3.29 -21.81
C ASP A 124 -21.97 2.94 -20.31
N SER A 125 -22.70 1.85 -20.08
CA SER A 125 -22.96 1.37 -18.71
C SER A 125 -21.72 0.81 -18.02
N LEU A 126 -20.77 0.20 -18.76
CA LEU A 126 -19.53 -0.33 -18.18
C LEU A 126 -18.55 0.78 -17.84
N GLU A 127 -18.46 1.81 -18.68
CA GLU A 127 -17.66 2.99 -18.40
C GLU A 127 -18.15 3.72 -17.14
N ASN A 128 -19.46 3.88 -16.99
CA ASN A 128 -20.05 4.47 -15.80
C ASN A 128 -19.79 3.62 -14.54
N ALA A 129 -19.88 2.28 -14.67
CA ALA A 129 -19.57 1.36 -13.58
C ALA A 129 -18.09 1.48 -13.17
N PHE A 130 -17.17 1.55 -14.14
CA PHE A 130 -15.74 1.75 -13.89
C PHE A 130 -15.48 3.07 -13.16
N ARG A 131 -15.98 4.19 -13.67
CA ARG A 131 -15.83 5.51 -13.03
C ARG A 131 -16.42 5.52 -11.62
N ASN A 132 -17.57 4.88 -11.42
CA ASN A 132 -18.16 4.76 -10.10
C ASN A 132 -17.28 3.96 -9.14
N ALA A 133 -16.71 2.83 -9.58
CA ALA A 133 -15.78 2.05 -8.77
C ALA A 133 -14.55 2.87 -8.35
N ILE A 134 -13.95 3.62 -9.29
CA ILE A 134 -12.83 4.52 -8.99
C ILE A 134 -13.22 5.60 -7.98
N ARG A 135 -14.41 6.21 -8.12
CA ARG A 135 -14.91 7.19 -7.14
C ARG A 135 -15.09 6.59 -5.75
N MET A 136 -15.60 5.36 -5.67
CA MET A 136 -15.76 4.66 -4.40
C MET A 136 -14.40 4.39 -3.75
N ALA A 137 -13.44 3.91 -4.53
CA ALA A 137 -12.07 3.69 -4.07
C ALA A 137 -11.43 4.99 -3.55
N LYS A 138 -11.52 6.08 -4.31
CA LYS A 138 -10.99 7.40 -3.92
C LYS A 138 -11.60 7.95 -2.62
N ARG A 139 -12.82 7.51 -2.27
CA ARG A 139 -13.50 7.85 -1.02
C ARG A 139 -13.25 6.84 0.11
N GLY A 140 -12.27 5.97 -0.04
CA GLY A 140 -11.92 4.94 0.94
C GLY A 140 -12.86 3.73 0.97
N LYS A 141 -13.87 3.66 0.08
CA LYS A 141 -14.80 2.52 0.00
C LYS A 141 -14.24 1.41 -0.88
N ILE A 142 -13.11 0.83 -0.45
CA ILE A 142 -12.29 -0.07 -1.27
C ILE A 142 -13.04 -1.35 -1.65
N LEU A 143 -13.74 -2.01 -0.71
CA LEU A 143 -14.47 -3.25 -0.98
C LEU A 143 -15.60 -3.03 -2.00
N ILE A 144 -16.32 -1.91 -1.91
CA ILE A 144 -17.38 -1.55 -2.89
C ILE A 144 -16.77 -1.33 -4.28
N ALA A 145 -15.58 -0.74 -4.34
CA ALA A 145 -14.86 -0.55 -5.59
C ALA A 145 -14.43 -1.89 -6.20
N LEU A 146 -13.91 -2.81 -5.38
CA LEU A 146 -13.55 -4.17 -5.82
C LEU A 146 -14.77 -4.92 -6.38
N ASP A 147 -15.92 -4.88 -5.70
CA ASP A 147 -17.17 -5.48 -6.19
C ASP A 147 -17.59 -4.90 -7.54
N GLY A 148 -17.50 -3.57 -7.68
CA GLY A 148 -17.81 -2.89 -8.93
C GLY A 148 -16.91 -3.31 -10.09
N LEU A 149 -15.58 -3.34 -9.88
CA LEU A 149 -14.63 -3.76 -10.89
C LEU A 149 -14.77 -5.25 -11.23
N LEU A 150 -15.00 -6.10 -10.24
CA LEU A 150 -15.27 -7.52 -10.45
C LEU A 150 -16.52 -7.75 -11.31
N GLY A 151 -17.57 -6.97 -11.05
CA GLY A 151 -18.80 -6.97 -11.85
C GLY A 151 -18.56 -6.59 -13.31
N ILE A 152 -17.63 -5.68 -13.60
CA ILE A 152 -17.20 -5.34 -14.95
C ILE A 152 -16.46 -6.52 -15.59
N LEU A 153 -15.47 -7.08 -14.93
CA LEU A 153 -14.65 -8.20 -15.44
C LEU A 153 -15.49 -9.45 -15.72
N LYS A 154 -16.53 -9.71 -14.92
CA LYS A 154 -17.49 -10.81 -15.18
C LYS A 154 -18.36 -10.58 -16.42
N LYS A 155 -18.62 -9.32 -16.81
CA LYS A 155 -19.40 -8.98 -18.02
C LYS A 155 -18.53 -8.92 -19.26
N ASP A 156 -17.39 -8.29 -19.14
CA ASP A 156 -16.39 -8.14 -20.20
C ASP A 156 -14.98 -8.09 -19.60
N LYS A 157 -14.27 -9.21 -19.65
CA LYS A 157 -12.92 -9.34 -19.12
C LYS A 157 -11.87 -8.52 -19.88
N HIS A 158 -12.21 -8.04 -21.09
CA HIS A 158 -11.33 -7.23 -21.93
C HIS A 158 -11.71 -5.74 -21.94
N PHE A 159 -12.74 -5.35 -21.18
CA PHE A 159 -13.15 -3.96 -21.10
C PHE A 159 -11.97 -3.07 -20.68
N ARG A 160 -11.71 -2.00 -21.45
CA ARG A 160 -10.53 -1.12 -21.29
C ARG A 160 -9.19 -1.86 -21.33
N GLY A 161 -9.11 -2.99 -22.03
CA GLY A 161 -7.91 -3.82 -22.05
C GLY A 161 -7.57 -4.36 -20.65
N ASP A 162 -6.32 -4.23 -20.23
CA ASP A 162 -5.89 -4.70 -18.90
C ASP A 162 -6.11 -3.68 -17.76
N GLN A 163 -6.65 -2.48 -18.07
CA GLN A 163 -6.74 -1.39 -17.08
C GLN A 163 -7.61 -1.76 -15.88
N VAL A 164 -8.79 -2.37 -16.11
CA VAL A 164 -9.70 -2.76 -15.02
C VAL A 164 -9.03 -3.75 -14.08
N ARG A 165 -8.36 -4.75 -14.66
CA ARG A 165 -7.59 -5.76 -13.91
C ARG A 165 -6.43 -5.13 -13.14
N ALA A 166 -5.68 -4.23 -13.77
CA ALA A 166 -4.55 -3.56 -13.13
C ALA A 166 -4.99 -2.71 -11.94
N VAL A 167 -6.10 -1.96 -12.07
CA VAL A 167 -6.67 -1.19 -10.96
C VAL A 167 -7.19 -2.10 -9.86
N TYR A 168 -7.84 -3.21 -10.21
CA TYR A 168 -8.29 -4.21 -9.24
C TYR A 168 -7.13 -4.77 -8.41
N LEU A 169 -6.03 -5.15 -9.06
CA LEU A 169 -4.81 -5.62 -8.39
C LEU A 169 -4.20 -4.52 -7.52
N GLY A 170 -4.23 -3.27 -7.98
CA GLY A 170 -3.80 -2.11 -7.19
C GLY A 170 -4.63 -1.91 -5.91
N LEU A 171 -5.94 -2.15 -5.95
CA LEU A 171 -6.80 -2.09 -4.76
C LEU A 171 -6.50 -3.24 -3.78
N LEU A 172 -6.23 -4.45 -4.28
CA LEU A 172 -5.81 -5.56 -3.43
C LEU A 172 -4.47 -5.28 -2.76
N GLU A 173 -3.51 -4.72 -3.51
CA GLU A 173 -2.22 -4.31 -2.97
C GLU A 173 -2.34 -3.17 -1.95
N LEU A 174 -3.28 -2.24 -2.16
CA LEU A 174 -3.55 -1.15 -1.22
C LEU A 174 -4.03 -1.70 0.14
N LEU A 175 -4.92 -2.69 0.15
CA LEU A 175 -5.39 -3.35 1.36
C LEU A 175 -4.30 -4.20 2.02
N SER A 176 -3.36 -4.75 1.23
CA SER A 176 -2.37 -5.76 1.66
C SER A 176 -3.01 -7.08 2.17
N ASP A 177 -2.16 -8.07 2.43
CA ASP A 177 -2.61 -9.38 2.93
C ASP A 177 -3.09 -9.34 4.40
N ASP A 178 -2.99 -8.19 5.07
CA ASP A 178 -3.46 -7.99 6.45
C ASP A 178 -5.00 -7.97 6.54
N TYR A 179 -5.69 -7.73 5.42
CA TYR A 179 -7.15 -7.74 5.35
C TYR A 179 -7.66 -9.14 4.96
N PRO A 180 -8.52 -9.78 5.79
CA PRO A 180 -8.97 -11.16 5.58
C PRO A 180 -9.74 -11.34 4.27
N GLU A 181 -10.42 -10.30 3.79
CA GLU A 181 -11.22 -10.31 2.56
C GLU A 181 -10.35 -10.42 1.29
N VAL A 182 -9.09 -10.00 1.33
CA VAL A 182 -8.20 -9.97 0.16
C VAL A 182 -8.06 -11.34 -0.49
N ARG A 183 -8.01 -12.41 0.30
CA ARG A 183 -7.92 -13.79 -0.22
C ARG A 183 -9.13 -14.16 -1.06
N GLN A 184 -10.34 -13.80 -0.59
CA GLN A 184 -11.57 -14.06 -1.32
C GLN A 184 -11.59 -13.28 -2.65
N TYR A 185 -11.27 -11.99 -2.62
CA TYR A 185 -11.22 -11.15 -3.83
C TYR A 185 -10.16 -11.63 -4.85
N ARG A 186 -9.02 -12.18 -4.41
CA ARG A 186 -8.04 -12.84 -5.30
C ARG A 186 -8.62 -14.08 -5.98
N SER A 187 -9.36 -14.91 -5.24
CA SER A 187 -10.04 -16.09 -5.78
C SER A 187 -11.14 -15.69 -6.77
N ASP A 188 -11.93 -14.67 -6.43
CA ASP A 188 -13.02 -14.17 -7.27
C ASP A 188 -12.49 -13.58 -8.59
N LEU A 189 -11.36 -12.86 -8.54
CA LEU A 189 -10.67 -12.38 -9.74
C LEU A 189 -10.27 -13.54 -10.66
N SER A 190 -9.65 -14.57 -10.08
CA SER A 190 -9.25 -15.77 -10.85
C SER A 190 -10.46 -16.38 -11.54
N SER A 191 -11.58 -16.55 -10.81
CA SER A 191 -12.82 -17.12 -11.37
C SER A 191 -13.50 -16.25 -12.43
N ALA A 192 -13.26 -14.93 -12.42
CA ALA A 192 -13.81 -14.01 -13.42
C ALA A 192 -12.99 -13.98 -14.72
N LEU A 193 -11.70 -14.39 -14.66
CA LEU A 193 -10.79 -14.35 -15.81
C LEU A 193 -10.72 -15.68 -16.56
N PHE A 194 -11.00 -16.78 -15.89
CA PHE A 194 -10.96 -18.17 -16.42
C PHE A 194 -12.33 -18.82 -16.39
#